data_bd5f0dacafedc6fc7ac3fb30f4352138
#
_entry.id   bd5f0dacafedc6fc7ac3fb30f4352138
#
_cell.length_a   1.000
_cell.length_b   1.000
_cell.length_c   1.000
_cell.angle_alpha   90.00
_cell.angle_beta   90.00
_cell.angle_gamma   90.00
#
_symmetry.space_group_name_H-M   'P 1'
#
loop_
_entity.id
_entity.type
_entity.pdbx_description
1 polymer ?
#
loop_
_entity_poly.entity_id
_entity_poly.type
_entity_poly.pdbx_seq_one_letter_code
_entity_poly.pdbx_strand_id
1 'polypeptide(L)'
;MQEQNSLDTLPDAVRQVLLEYGKHFSGGTPYDKREEYCDENCLVLNVVTPGIDERKRPVMVYIHGGGYMSGSGAVTAAICDRLADEEDIIIVTVNHRLNLFGGLYLGEFDEEYAESGIAGQLDLVMALQWIRSNIEKFSGDPSNVTLIGESGGGIKIGHLMSMPAAKGLYSKAIIVSGSIQIGAKTKEQGTAETLKVLKQLGIAKRIGESFWKYRQKP
;
A
#
# COMPACT_ATOMS: atom_id res chain seq x y z
N MET A 1 -3.37 -23.66 -19.01
CA MET A 1 -4.62 -22.93 -18.72
C MET A 1 -4.34 -21.48 -19.05
N GLN A 2 -4.96 -20.92 -20.09
CA GLN A 2 -4.82 -19.49 -20.41
C GLN A 2 -5.57 -18.72 -19.33
N GLU A 3 -4.88 -17.85 -18.60
CA GLU A 3 -5.51 -16.86 -17.72
C GLU A 3 -6.45 -16.01 -18.57
N GLN A 4 -7.74 -16.14 -18.35
CA GLN A 4 -8.74 -15.21 -18.88
C GLN A 4 -8.49 -13.87 -18.22
N ASN A 5 -8.02 -12.91 -19.00
CA ASN A 5 -7.79 -11.53 -18.56
C ASN A 5 -9.10 -11.01 -17.94
N SER A 6 -9.05 -10.50 -16.72
CA SER A 6 -10.23 -10.00 -16.00
C SER A 6 -11.01 -8.91 -16.77
N LEU A 7 -10.36 -8.26 -17.72
CA LEU A 7 -10.97 -7.29 -18.64
C LEU A 7 -11.93 -7.93 -19.65
N ASP A 8 -11.77 -9.23 -19.96
CA ASP A 8 -12.60 -9.90 -20.96
C ASP A 8 -14.04 -10.20 -20.48
N THR A 9 -14.28 -10.07 -19.18
CA THR A 9 -15.60 -10.23 -18.55
C THR A 9 -16.39 -8.93 -18.43
N LEU A 10 -15.81 -7.78 -18.80
CA LEU A 10 -16.44 -6.47 -18.71
C LEU A 10 -17.20 -6.11 -20.00
N PRO A 11 -18.31 -5.33 -19.91
CA PRO A 11 -18.97 -4.77 -21.08
C PRO A 11 -17.98 -4.00 -21.95
N ASP A 12 -18.07 -4.13 -23.29
CA ASP A 12 -17.13 -3.55 -24.26
C ASP A 12 -16.90 -2.05 -24.05
N ALA A 13 -17.93 -1.28 -23.72
CA ALA A 13 -17.82 0.15 -23.45
C ALA A 13 -16.94 0.45 -22.22
N VAL A 14 -17.07 -0.35 -21.14
CA VAL A 14 -16.26 -0.22 -19.92
C VAL A 14 -14.82 -0.65 -20.18
N ARG A 15 -14.67 -1.73 -20.93
CA ARG A 15 -13.37 -2.24 -21.35
C ARG A 15 -12.59 -1.21 -22.17
N GLN A 16 -13.24 -0.58 -23.17
CA GLN A 16 -12.61 0.46 -23.99
C GLN A 16 -12.20 1.69 -23.15
N VAL A 17 -13.05 2.15 -22.24
CA VAL A 17 -12.70 3.25 -21.33
C VAL A 17 -11.50 2.91 -20.46
N LEU A 18 -11.44 1.69 -19.91
CA LEU A 18 -10.30 1.26 -19.07
C LEU A 18 -9.02 1.09 -19.89
N LEU A 19 -9.11 0.60 -21.14
CA LEU A 19 -7.97 0.49 -22.04
C LEU A 19 -7.45 1.87 -22.49
N GLU A 20 -8.35 2.81 -22.78
CA GLU A 20 -7.95 4.20 -23.10
C GLU A 20 -7.39 4.93 -21.88
N TYR A 21 -8.01 4.77 -20.72
CA TYR A 21 -7.50 5.31 -19.46
C TYR A 21 -6.11 4.74 -19.15
N GLY A 22 -5.92 3.43 -19.32
CA GLY A 22 -4.63 2.77 -19.19
C GLY A 22 -3.58 3.32 -20.16
N LYS A 23 -3.92 3.58 -21.42
CA LYS A 23 -3.02 4.22 -22.40
C LYS A 23 -2.59 5.63 -22.01
N HIS A 24 -3.47 6.39 -21.38
CA HIS A 24 -3.17 7.76 -20.92
C HIS A 24 -2.35 7.75 -19.62
N PHE A 25 -2.52 6.75 -18.77
CA PHE A 25 -1.75 6.60 -17.53
C PHE A 25 -0.41 5.89 -17.73
N SER A 26 -0.33 4.96 -18.66
CA SER A 26 0.94 4.30 -19.03
C SER A 26 1.83 5.14 -19.94
N GLY A 27 1.34 6.28 -20.41
CA GLY A 27 2.08 7.41 -21.03
C GLY A 27 3.28 7.06 -21.91
N GLY A 28 3.32 5.92 -22.56
CA GLY A 28 4.44 5.51 -23.40
C GLY A 28 5.79 5.45 -22.68
N THR A 29 5.81 5.37 -21.36
CA THR A 29 7.04 5.20 -20.60
C THR A 29 7.58 3.79 -20.80
N PRO A 30 8.91 3.56 -20.67
CA PRO A 30 9.55 2.24 -20.81
C PRO A 30 9.01 1.15 -19.88
N TYR A 31 7.98 1.46 -19.09
CA TYR A 31 7.30 0.57 -18.15
C TYR A 31 6.51 -0.56 -18.79
N ASP A 32 6.07 -0.42 -20.04
CA ASP A 32 5.28 -1.43 -20.76
C ASP A 32 6.04 -2.75 -21.03
N LYS A 33 7.31 -2.84 -20.69
CA LYS A 33 8.18 -4.00 -20.96
C LYS A 33 8.89 -4.61 -19.77
N ARG A 34 8.66 -4.12 -18.55
CA ARG A 34 9.20 -4.76 -17.36
C ARG A 34 8.17 -5.76 -16.86
N GLU A 35 8.53 -7.03 -16.84
CA GLU A 35 7.82 -8.03 -16.06
C GLU A 35 7.85 -7.55 -14.61
N GLU A 36 6.70 -7.08 -14.10
CA GLU A 36 6.58 -6.75 -12.69
C GLU A 36 6.70 -8.05 -11.92
N TYR A 37 7.80 -8.22 -11.23
CA TYR A 37 7.99 -9.34 -10.33
C TYR A 37 7.13 -9.12 -9.09
N CYS A 38 6.06 -9.91 -8.97
CA CYS A 38 5.18 -9.91 -7.80
C CYS A 38 5.58 -11.06 -6.88
N ASP A 39 5.89 -10.74 -5.62
CA ASP A 39 6.29 -11.71 -4.61
C ASP A 39 5.61 -11.36 -3.27
N GLU A 40 5.36 -12.36 -2.44
CA GLU A 40 4.88 -12.14 -1.06
C GLU A 40 5.93 -11.43 -0.21
N ASN A 41 7.22 -11.59 -0.51
CA ASN A 41 8.33 -10.85 0.10
C ASN A 41 8.45 -9.44 -0.51
N CYS A 42 7.37 -8.66 -0.41
CA CYS A 42 7.24 -7.35 -1.07
C CYS A 42 7.55 -6.15 -0.15
N LEU A 43 7.81 -6.37 1.14
CA LEU A 43 8.03 -5.29 2.12
C LEU A 43 9.44 -4.71 1.98
N VAL A 44 9.63 -3.94 0.92
CA VAL A 44 10.87 -3.26 0.57
C VAL A 44 10.63 -1.77 0.40
N LEU A 45 11.70 -0.98 0.50
CA LEU A 45 11.70 0.43 0.20
C LEU A 45 12.98 0.81 -0.57
N ASN A 46 12.93 1.93 -1.29
CA ASN A 46 14.10 2.52 -1.92
C ASN A 46 14.40 3.84 -1.23
N VAL A 47 15.69 4.15 -1.08
CA VAL A 47 16.17 5.45 -0.60
C VAL A 47 16.99 6.08 -1.72
N VAL A 48 16.53 7.22 -2.21
CA VAL A 48 17.20 8.05 -3.20
C VAL A 48 17.78 9.25 -2.46
N THR A 49 19.09 9.43 -2.50
CA THR A 49 19.80 10.53 -1.83
C THR A 49 20.84 11.14 -2.77
N PRO A 50 20.97 12.47 -2.78
CA PRO A 50 22.02 13.14 -3.56
C PRO A 50 23.45 12.85 -3.02
N GLY A 51 23.56 12.32 -1.81
CA GLY A 51 24.86 11.96 -1.24
C GLY A 51 24.78 11.59 0.24
N ILE A 52 25.81 10.93 0.72
CA ILE A 52 25.98 10.57 2.13
C ILE A 52 27.06 11.47 2.72
N ASP A 53 26.66 12.41 3.57
CA ASP A 53 27.49 13.42 4.20
C ASP A 53 26.91 13.83 5.59
N GLU A 54 27.42 14.88 6.21
CA GLU A 54 26.99 15.36 7.52
C GLU A 54 25.72 16.24 7.49
N ARG A 55 25.12 16.47 6.31
CA ARG A 55 23.87 17.24 6.19
C ARG A 55 22.69 16.45 6.75
N LYS A 56 21.67 17.18 7.20
CA LYS A 56 20.37 16.63 7.61
C LYS A 56 19.29 17.08 6.62
N ARG A 57 19.15 16.29 5.55
CA ARG A 57 18.23 16.60 4.46
C ARG A 57 16.78 16.31 4.84
N PRO A 58 15.83 17.15 4.37
CA PRO A 58 14.42 16.79 4.42
C PRO A 58 14.17 15.43 3.77
N VAL A 59 13.22 14.68 4.32
CA VAL A 59 12.86 13.35 3.81
C VAL A 59 11.44 13.40 3.26
N MET A 60 11.27 13.02 2.00
CA MET A 60 9.98 12.86 1.34
C MET A 60 9.68 11.37 1.20
N VAL A 61 8.59 10.90 1.80
CA VAL A 61 8.14 9.52 1.68
C VAL A 61 6.98 9.44 0.70
N TYR A 62 7.21 8.81 -0.44
CA TYR A 62 6.19 8.63 -1.46
C TYR A 62 5.44 7.31 -1.26
N ILE A 63 4.12 7.41 -1.14
CA ILE A 63 3.18 6.30 -1.04
C ILE A 63 2.42 6.21 -2.36
N HIS A 64 2.61 5.12 -3.10
CA HIS A 64 2.05 4.95 -4.44
C HIS A 64 0.53 4.88 -4.46
N GLY A 65 -0.07 5.26 -5.61
CA GLY A 65 -1.49 5.15 -5.91
C GLY A 65 -1.96 3.74 -6.22
N GLY A 66 -2.96 3.61 -7.08
CA GLY A 66 -3.55 2.33 -7.46
C GLY A 66 -4.57 1.78 -6.46
N GLY A 67 -5.17 2.64 -5.63
CA GLY A 67 -6.10 2.24 -4.57
C GLY A 67 -5.41 1.39 -3.51
N TYR A 68 -6.03 0.26 -3.19
CA TYR A 68 -5.45 -0.81 -2.37
C TYR A 68 -5.18 -2.07 -3.20
N MET A 69 -5.19 -1.96 -4.54
CA MET A 69 -5.19 -3.12 -5.44
C MET A 69 -3.87 -3.30 -6.18
N SER A 70 -3.19 -2.22 -6.54
CA SER A 70 -2.00 -2.24 -7.39
C SER A 70 -1.03 -1.13 -7.02
N GLY A 71 0.15 -1.14 -7.63
CA GLY A 71 1.17 -0.13 -7.50
C GLY A 71 2.46 -0.66 -6.86
N SER A 72 3.52 0.13 -7.02
CA SER A 72 4.85 -0.22 -6.50
C SER A 72 5.68 1.05 -6.25
N GLY A 73 6.49 1.03 -5.20
CA GLY A 73 7.50 2.05 -4.95
C GLY A 73 8.65 2.03 -5.98
N ALA A 74 8.90 0.90 -6.62
CA ALA A 74 9.96 0.78 -7.62
C ALA A 74 9.71 1.65 -8.86
N VAL A 75 8.45 1.79 -9.27
CA VAL A 75 8.04 2.61 -10.42
C VAL A 75 8.44 4.08 -10.20
N THR A 76 8.15 4.61 -9.03
CA THR A 76 8.39 6.01 -8.70
C THR A 76 9.85 6.28 -8.40
N ALA A 77 10.57 5.33 -7.78
CA ALA A 77 11.99 5.49 -7.47
C ALA A 77 12.82 5.82 -8.71
N ALA A 78 12.47 5.24 -9.86
CA ALA A 78 13.20 5.46 -11.13
C ALA A 78 13.11 6.90 -11.69
N ILE A 79 12.24 7.75 -11.16
CA ILE A 79 12.07 9.14 -11.60
C ILE A 79 12.40 10.15 -10.49
N CYS A 80 12.83 9.67 -9.33
CA CYS A 80 13.08 10.51 -8.15
C CYS A 80 14.50 11.11 -8.12
N ASP A 81 15.44 10.56 -8.88
CA ASP A 81 16.85 10.97 -8.85
C ASP A 81 17.01 12.47 -9.09
N ARG A 82 16.41 12.97 -10.15
CA ARG A 82 16.49 14.38 -10.52
C ARG A 82 15.93 15.29 -9.42
N LEU A 83 14.78 14.94 -8.86
CA LEU A 83 14.15 15.74 -7.81
C LEU A 83 15.00 15.73 -6.52
N ALA A 84 15.59 14.59 -6.19
CA ALA A 84 16.47 14.46 -5.04
C ALA A 84 17.70 15.36 -5.18
N ASP A 85 18.34 15.37 -6.36
CA ASP A 85 19.51 16.16 -6.64
C ASP A 85 19.23 17.68 -6.72
N GLU A 86 18.17 18.07 -7.44
CA GLU A 86 17.83 19.49 -7.65
C GLU A 86 17.39 20.18 -6.35
N GLU A 87 16.68 19.47 -5.47
CA GLU A 87 16.10 20.05 -4.23
C GLU A 87 16.90 19.70 -2.98
N ASP A 88 17.99 18.94 -3.11
CA ASP A 88 18.84 18.46 -2.00
C ASP A 88 18.03 17.77 -0.89
N ILE A 89 17.13 16.86 -1.29
CA ILE A 89 16.25 16.10 -0.40
C ILE A 89 16.49 14.59 -0.53
N ILE A 90 16.03 13.84 0.46
CA ILE A 90 15.96 12.38 0.36
C ILE A 90 14.54 11.98 -0.02
N ILE A 91 14.41 11.09 -1.00
CA ILE A 91 13.13 10.50 -1.38
C ILE A 91 13.14 9.02 -1.00
N VAL A 92 12.13 8.62 -0.25
CA VAL A 92 11.90 7.21 0.10
C VAL A 92 10.62 6.76 -0.58
N THR A 93 10.70 5.69 -1.37
CA THR A 93 9.51 5.05 -1.93
C THR A 93 9.28 3.72 -1.26
N VAL A 94 8.03 3.41 -0.91
CA VAL A 94 7.71 2.26 -0.06
C VAL A 94 6.75 1.30 -0.75
N ASN A 95 6.96 0.00 -0.54
CA ASN A 95 6.00 -1.04 -0.83
C ASN A 95 5.24 -1.43 0.43
N HIS A 96 4.05 -1.92 0.25
CA HIS A 96 3.20 -2.48 1.30
C HIS A 96 2.29 -3.55 0.70
N ARG A 97 1.76 -4.44 1.51
CA ARG A 97 0.80 -5.44 1.05
C ARG A 97 -0.48 -4.81 0.52
N LEU A 98 -0.99 -5.39 -0.55
CA LEU A 98 -2.19 -4.94 -1.27
C LEU A 98 -3.22 -6.07 -1.33
N ASN A 99 -4.42 -5.75 -1.82
CA ASN A 99 -5.49 -6.71 -2.03
C ASN A 99 -5.82 -7.51 -0.76
N LEU A 100 -6.03 -8.80 -0.90
CA LEU A 100 -6.33 -9.71 0.19
C LEU A 100 -5.19 -9.82 1.20
N PHE A 101 -3.93 -9.74 0.74
CA PHE A 101 -2.76 -9.80 1.61
C PHE A 101 -2.64 -8.58 2.54
N GLY A 102 -3.10 -7.42 2.07
CA GLY A 102 -3.05 -6.16 2.82
C GLY A 102 -4.32 -5.82 3.60
N GLY A 103 -5.46 -6.48 3.32
CA GLY A 103 -6.74 -6.02 3.85
C GLY A 103 -7.80 -7.08 4.12
N LEU A 104 -7.50 -8.39 4.05
CA LEU A 104 -8.47 -9.43 4.38
C LEU A 104 -8.64 -9.52 5.90
N TYR A 105 -9.82 -9.21 6.41
CA TYR A 105 -10.10 -9.24 7.84
C TYR A 105 -10.40 -10.66 8.33
N LEU A 106 -9.53 -11.19 9.16
CA LEU A 106 -9.60 -12.54 9.73
C LEU A 106 -9.82 -12.55 11.27
N GLY A 107 -9.93 -11.38 11.90
CA GLY A 107 -9.99 -11.25 13.36
C GLY A 107 -11.21 -11.90 14.02
N GLU A 108 -12.31 -12.13 13.27
CA GLU A 108 -13.45 -12.89 13.78
C GLU A 108 -13.21 -14.41 13.84
N PHE A 109 -12.17 -14.89 13.15
CA PHE A 109 -11.85 -16.31 13.11
C PHE A 109 -10.76 -16.68 14.11
N ASP A 110 -9.83 -15.74 14.37
CA ASP A 110 -8.78 -15.90 15.36
C ASP A 110 -8.29 -14.52 15.82
N GLU A 111 -8.15 -14.34 17.13
CA GLU A 111 -7.70 -13.07 17.75
C GLU A 111 -6.28 -12.67 17.31
N GLU A 112 -5.43 -13.62 16.98
CA GLU A 112 -4.09 -13.37 16.43
C GLU A 112 -4.15 -12.50 15.14
N TYR A 113 -5.25 -12.59 14.38
CA TYR A 113 -5.47 -11.85 13.14
C TYR A 113 -6.37 -10.60 13.30
N ALA A 114 -6.53 -10.09 14.52
CA ALA A 114 -7.41 -8.94 14.81
C ALA A 114 -7.11 -7.71 13.96
N GLU A 115 -5.85 -7.50 13.56
CA GLU A 115 -5.41 -6.37 12.75
C GLU A 115 -5.20 -6.70 11.26
N SER A 116 -5.54 -7.92 10.81
CA SER A 116 -5.31 -8.34 9.42
C SER A 116 -6.01 -7.47 8.38
N GLY A 117 -7.15 -6.89 8.72
CA GLY A 117 -7.89 -5.98 7.84
C GLY A 117 -7.18 -4.66 7.52
N ILE A 118 -6.12 -4.33 8.25
CA ILE A 118 -5.30 -3.12 8.06
C ILE A 118 -3.82 -3.44 7.89
N ALA A 119 -3.49 -4.68 7.55
CA ALA A 119 -2.12 -5.15 7.47
C ALA A 119 -1.25 -4.29 6.53
N GLY A 120 -1.76 -3.89 5.35
CA GLY A 120 -1.04 -3.00 4.45
C GLY A 120 -0.81 -1.59 5.01
N GLN A 121 -1.68 -1.10 5.89
CA GLN A 121 -1.46 0.17 6.59
C GLN A 121 -0.41 0.02 7.70
N LEU A 122 -0.38 -1.11 8.39
CA LEU A 122 0.64 -1.41 9.38
C LEU A 122 2.03 -1.59 8.75
N ASP A 123 2.09 -2.09 7.50
CA ASP A 123 3.33 -2.14 6.72
C ASP A 123 3.90 -0.73 6.49
N LEU A 124 3.05 0.25 6.18
CA LEU A 124 3.45 1.66 6.03
C LEU A 124 3.92 2.25 7.37
N VAL A 125 3.24 1.94 8.48
CA VAL A 125 3.71 2.34 9.82
C VAL A 125 5.10 1.77 10.10
N MET A 126 5.32 0.50 9.80
CA MET A 126 6.64 -0.15 9.96
C MET A 126 7.72 0.50 9.09
N ALA A 127 7.41 0.84 7.85
CA ALA A 127 8.32 1.58 6.96
C ALA A 127 8.69 2.94 7.56
N LEU A 128 7.73 3.68 8.11
CA LEU A 128 7.99 4.97 8.77
C LEU A 128 8.83 4.81 10.05
N GLN A 129 8.62 3.76 10.83
CA GLN A 129 9.47 3.42 11.98
C GLN A 129 10.90 3.11 11.55
N TRP A 130 11.07 2.37 10.45
CA TRP A 130 12.36 2.08 9.87
C TRP A 130 13.07 3.38 9.42
N ILE A 131 12.36 4.27 8.72
CA ILE A 131 12.86 5.58 8.29
C ILE A 131 13.35 6.37 9.51
N ARG A 132 12.53 6.48 10.56
CA ARG A 132 12.89 7.18 11.79
C ARG A 132 14.18 6.64 12.43
N SER A 133 14.42 5.33 12.35
CA SER A 133 15.56 4.67 12.99
C SER A 133 16.83 4.63 12.13
N ASN A 134 16.71 4.84 10.81
CA ASN A 134 17.81 4.56 9.89
C ASN A 134 18.15 5.70 8.94
N ILE A 135 17.26 6.65 8.69
CA ILE A 135 17.43 7.63 7.61
C ILE A 135 18.63 8.58 7.82
N GLU A 136 19.07 8.77 9.05
CA GLU A 136 20.28 9.54 9.36
C GLU A 136 21.54 8.92 8.70
N LYS A 137 21.56 7.60 8.51
CA LYS A 137 22.68 6.92 7.83
C LYS A 137 22.76 7.27 6.33
N PHE A 138 21.69 7.85 5.81
CA PHE A 138 21.58 8.34 4.42
C PHE A 138 21.60 9.87 4.36
N SER A 139 22.04 10.54 5.44
CA SER A 139 22.06 12.01 5.59
C SER A 139 20.67 12.64 5.62
N GLY A 140 19.66 11.92 6.10
CA GLY A 140 18.29 12.42 6.26
C GLY A 140 17.98 12.87 7.67
N ASP A 141 17.02 13.80 7.78
CA ASP A 141 16.51 14.28 9.06
C ASP A 141 15.23 13.50 9.43
N PRO A 142 15.27 12.59 10.43
CA PRO A 142 14.10 11.84 10.86
C PRO A 142 13.02 12.72 11.51
N SER A 143 13.33 13.97 11.88
CA SER A 143 12.36 14.92 12.41
C SER A 143 11.65 15.73 11.32
N ASN A 144 12.17 15.72 10.08
CA ASN A 144 11.64 16.46 8.94
C ASN A 144 11.16 15.53 7.83
N VAL A 145 10.19 14.66 8.16
CA VAL A 145 9.60 13.68 7.25
C VAL A 145 8.27 14.20 6.72
N THR A 146 8.15 14.28 5.40
CA THR A 146 6.93 14.64 4.67
C THR A 146 6.38 13.44 3.93
N LEU A 147 5.12 13.08 4.18
CA LEU A 147 4.43 12.07 3.36
C LEU A 147 3.85 12.72 2.12
N ILE A 148 3.93 12.06 0.98
CA ILE A 148 3.25 12.46 -0.25
C ILE A 148 2.65 11.24 -0.93
N GLY A 149 1.42 11.38 -1.45
CA GLY A 149 0.76 10.31 -2.17
C GLY A 149 -0.37 10.82 -3.03
N GLU A 150 -0.51 10.21 -4.19
CA GLU A 150 -1.57 10.51 -5.16
C GLU A 150 -2.61 9.40 -5.13
N SER A 151 -3.90 9.75 -5.35
CA SER A 151 -5.01 8.80 -5.45
C SER A 151 -5.05 7.86 -4.23
N GLY A 152 -4.89 6.55 -4.44
CA GLY A 152 -4.79 5.56 -3.36
C GLY A 152 -3.68 5.84 -2.35
N GLY A 153 -2.57 6.48 -2.76
CA GLY A 153 -1.51 6.93 -1.86
C GLY A 153 -1.99 8.03 -0.91
N GLY A 154 -2.75 8.99 -1.44
CA GLY A 154 -3.37 10.03 -0.63
C GLY A 154 -4.40 9.49 0.35
N ILE A 155 -5.20 8.47 -0.05
CA ILE A 155 -6.14 7.77 0.84
C ILE A 155 -5.39 7.13 2.01
N LYS A 156 -4.31 6.41 1.72
CA LYS A 156 -3.47 5.73 2.73
C LYS A 156 -2.87 6.72 3.73
N ILE A 157 -2.41 7.89 3.24
CA ILE A 157 -1.92 8.98 4.10
C ILE A 157 -3.04 9.48 5.00
N GLY A 158 -4.24 9.70 4.47
CA GLY A 158 -5.40 10.10 5.26
C GLY A 158 -5.72 9.12 6.39
N HIS A 159 -5.59 7.80 6.13
CA HIS A 159 -5.74 6.79 7.18
C HIS A 159 -4.59 6.83 8.19
N LEU A 160 -3.32 6.99 7.76
CA LEU A 160 -2.18 7.14 8.66
C LEU A 160 -2.35 8.33 9.62
N MET A 161 -2.95 9.42 9.15
CA MET A 161 -3.22 10.60 10.00
C MET A 161 -4.18 10.30 11.16
N SER A 162 -5.04 9.30 11.02
CA SER A 162 -5.98 8.86 12.06
C SER A 162 -5.46 7.70 12.91
N MET A 163 -4.32 7.07 12.54
CA MET A 163 -3.76 5.93 13.25
C MET A 163 -2.84 6.36 14.41
N PRO A 164 -3.13 5.97 15.67
CA PRO A 164 -2.25 6.26 16.80
C PRO A 164 -0.82 5.74 16.61
N ALA A 165 -0.67 4.59 15.95
CA ALA A 165 0.62 3.95 15.68
C ALA A 165 1.52 4.77 14.74
N ALA A 166 0.95 5.67 13.92
CA ALA A 166 1.71 6.55 13.01
C ALA A 166 2.08 7.90 13.66
N LYS A 167 1.57 8.17 14.88
CA LYS A 167 1.79 9.45 15.55
C LYS A 167 3.27 9.71 15.81
N GLY A 168 3.75 10.87 15.34
CA GLY A 168 5.13 11.30 15.54
C GLY A 168 6.16 10.64 14.61
N LEU A 169 5.72 9.85 13.63
CA LEU A 169 6.59 9.25 12.63
C LEU A 169 6.83 10.15 11.41
N TYR A 170 6.04 11.19 11.24
CA TYR A 170 6.17 12.21 10.19
C TYR A 170 5.73 13.58 10.73
N SER A 171 6.11 14.64 10.03
CA SER A 171 5.83 16.03 10.42
C SER A 171 4.84 16.72 9.49
N LYS A 172 4.74 16.30 8.23
CA LYS A 172 3.91 16.93 7.19
C LYS A 172 3.30 15.87 6.28
N ALA A 173 2.19 16.22 5.61
CA ALA A 173 1.54 15.35 4.64
C ALA A 173 1.02 16.15 3.45
N ILE A 174 1.20 15.62 2.24
CA ILE A 174 0.68 16.15 0.97
C ILE A 174 -0.22 15.05 0.38
N ILE A 175 -1.51 15.34 0.31
CA ILE A 175 -2.53 14.44 -0.24
C ILE A 175 -2.98 14.98 -1.58
N VAL A 176 -2.72 14.22 -2.64
CA VAL A 176 -3.12 14.56 -4.00
C VAL A 176 -4.25 13.62 -4.42
N SER A 177 -5.43 14.19 -4.71
CA SER A 177 -6.60 13.42 -5.19
C SER A 177 -6.99 12.22 -4.30
N GLY A 178 -6.74 12.30 -3.00
CA GLY A 178 -7.08 11.28 -2.01
C GLY A 178 -8.29 11.68 -1.17
N SER A 179 -9.12 10.71 -0.78
CA SER A 179 -10.24 10.90 0.15
C SER A 179 -10.18 9.88 1.28
N ILE A 180 -10.12 10.34 2.52
CA ILE A 180 -10.05 9.48 3.72
C ILE A 180 -11.31 8.63 3.94
N GLN A 181 -12.42 8.95 3.28
CA GLN A 181 -13.66 8.19 3.37
C GLN A 181 -13.67 6.92 2.52
N ILE A 182 -12.72 6.79 1.59
CA ILE A 182 -12.63 5.63 0.70
C ILE A 182 -11.83 4.51 1.39
N GLY A 183 -12.39 3.30 1.37
CA GLY A 183 -11.71 2.09 1.86
C GLY A 183 -11.94 1.76 3.34
N ALA A 184 -12.50 2.68 4.13
CA ALA A 184 -12.86 2.38 5.52
C ALA A 184 -14.06 1.41 5.57
N LYS A 185 -13.92 0.33 6.32
CA LYS A 185 -14.96 -0.70 6.53
C LYS A 185 -15.10 -1.01 8.00
N THR A 186 -16.31 -1.40 8.41
CA THR A 186 -16.50 -1.95 9.74
C THR A 186 -15.99 -3.41 9.79
N LYS A 187 -15.80 -3.93 11.00
CA LYS A 187 -15.42 -5.34 11.19
C LYS A 187 -16.45 -6.29 10.58
N GLU A 188 -17.73 -5.99 10.72
CA GLU A 188 -18.82 -6.76 10.15
C GLU A 188 -18.77 -6.80 8.63
N GLN A 189 -18.49 -5.66 7.99
CA GLN A 189 -18.30 -5.58 6.54
C GLN A 189 -17.08 -6.38 6.08
N GLY A 190 -15.96 -6.24 6.80
CA GLY A 190 -14.74 -7.02 6.55
C GLY A 190 -14.98 -8.52 6.67
N THR A 191 -15.65 -8.96 7.73
CA THR A 191 -16.05 -10.37 7.95
C THR A 191 -16.92 -10.89 6.82
N ALA A 192 -17.93 -10.12 6.41
CA ALA A 192 -18.82 -10.53 5.31
C ALA A 192 -18.06 -10.70 3.98
N GLU A 193 -17.06 -9.86 3.70
CA GLU A 193 -16.19 -10.01 2.52
C GLU A 193 -15.28 -11.22 2.64
N THR A 194 -14.67 -11.43 3.79
CA THR A 194 -13.85 -12.61 4.06
C THR A 194 -14.63 -13.90 3.83
N LEU A 195 -15.87 -13.99 4.31
CA LEU A 195 -16.71 -15.15 4.09
C LEU A 195 -16.99 -15.41 2.60
N LYS A 196 -17.15 -14.34 1.78
CA LYS A 196 -17.29 -14.49 0.32
C LYS A 196 -16.03 -15.08 -0.31
N VAL A 197 -14.87 -14.55 0.06
CA VAL A 197 -13.57 -15.05 -0.43
C VAL A 197 -13.38 -16.51 -0.06
N LEU A 198 -13.57 -16.87 1.21
CA LEU A 198 -13.43 -18.24 1.69
C LEU A 198 -14.41 -19.22 1.00
N LYS A 199 -15.61 -18.75 0.69
CA LYS A 199 -16.59 -19.53 -0.09
C LYS A 199 -16.09 -19.78 -1.52
N GLN A 200 -15.54 -18.77 -2.17
CA GLN A 200 -14.98 -18.89 -3.53
C GLN A 200 -13.78 -19.85 -3.57
N LEU A 201 -12.95 -19.84 -2.54
CA LEU A 201 -11.81 -20.74 -2.40
C LEU A 201 -12.21 -22.18 -1.96
N GLY A 202 -13.48 -22.44 -1.71
CA GLY A 202 -13.96 -23.75 -1.23
C GLY A 202 -13.57 -24.08 0.21
N ILE A 203 -13.08 -23.10 0.99
CA ILE A 203 -12.57 -23.28 2.35
C ILE A 203 -13.68 -23.07 3.41
N ALA A 204 -14.76 -22.42 3.04
CA ALA A 204 -15.84 -22.00 3.96
C ALA A 204 -16.42 -23.15 4.81
N LYS A 205 -16.49 -24.37 4.27
CA LYS A 205 -16.97 -25.56 5.03
C LYS A 205 -16.03 -25.94 6.19
N ARG A 206 -14.72 -25.84 5.99
CA ARG A 206 -13.71 -26.18 7.01
C ARG A 206 -13.71 -25.19 8.16
N ILE A 207 -13.88 -23.92 7.87
CA ILE A 207 -13.90 -22.84 8.87
C ILE A 207 -15.20 -22.85 9.65
N GLY A 208 -16.34 -23.11 9.01
CA GLY A 208 -17.63 -23.22 9.68
C GLY A 208 -17.66 -24.30 10.77
N GLU A 209 -17.06 -25.46 10.51
CA GLU A 209 -16.96 -26.53 11.49
C GLU A 209 -16.00 -26.21 12.66
N SER A 210 -14.91 -25.51 12.40
CA SER A 210 -13.97 -25.05 13.42
C SER A 210 -14.52 -23.86 14.20
N PHE A 211 -15.14 -22.90 13.52
CA PHE A 211 -15.68 -21.67 14.11
C PHE A 211 -16.79 -21.94 15.14
N TRP A 212 -17.69 -22.89 14.86
CA TRP A 212 -18.73 -23.30 15.82
C TRP A 212 -18.16 -24.05 17.01
N LYS A 213 -17.07 -24.78 16.87
CA LYS A 213 -16.37 -25.44 17.99
C LYS A 213 -15.73 -24.46 18.97
N TYR A 214 -15.22 -23.30 18.48
CA TYR A 214 -14.61 -22.28 19.34
C TYR A 214 -15.65 -21.39 20.04
N ARG A 215 -16.79 -21.12 19.40
CA ARG A 215 -17.86 -20.32 20.01
C ARG A 215 -18.60 -21.04 21.16
N GLN A 216 -18.44 -22.32 21.32
CA GLN A 216 -19.07 -23.12 22.39
C GLN A 216 -18.16 -23.42 23.59
N LYS A 217 -16.97 -22.78 23.65
CA LYS A 217 -16.17 -22.83 24.88
C LYS A 217 -16.62 -21.70 25.81
N PRO A 218 -17.08 -22.03 27.03
CA PRO A 218 -17.54 -21.06 28.02
C PRO A 218 -16.43 -20.14 28.50
#